data_80d47c371069b3feb94bce143274165c
#
_entry.id   80d47c371069b3feb94bce143274165c
#
_cell.length_a   1.000
_cell.length_b   1.000
_cell.length_c   1.000
_cell.angle_alpha   90.00
_cell.angle_beta   90.00
_cell.angle_gamma   90.00
#
_symmetry.space_group_name_H-M   'P 1'
#
loop_
_entity.id
_entity.type
_entity.pdbx_description
1 polymer ?
#
loop_
_entity_poly.entity_id
_entity_poly.type
_entity_poly.pdbx_seq_one_letter_code
_entity_poly.pdbx_strand_id
1 'polypeptide(L)'
;LYLEYKNMDELEIAGKKFKSRLITGTGKHKNSKDLQNSIIASKTEMITVAIRRIDFENLNEKNLLEVIDWDKYNILPNTAGSKTAEEAVYTANLAREVTGSNWIKIEVIPDPKYLLPDPIGTLEACEKLVNQNFIVLPYISPDPVLAKRLEDIGCATVMPLGSPIGSGNGVLALEEIKII
;
A
#
# COMPACT_ATOMS: atom_id res chain seq x y z
N LEU A 1 -24.88 23.05 15.00
CA LEU A 1 -23.72 22.66 15.82
C LEU A 1 -22.57 22.37 14.84
N TYR A 2 -21.82 23.42 14.49
CA TYR A 2 -20.52 23.28 13.85
C TYR A 2 -19.56 22.78 14.95
N LEU A 3 -19.25 21.48 14.90
CA LEU A 3 -18.07 20.98 15.59
C LEU A 3 -16.86 21.61 14.91
N GLU A 4 -16.22 22.55 15.60
CA GLU A 4 -14.88 23.01 15.26
C GLU A 4 -13.98 21.77 15.17
N TYR A 5 -13.52 21.44 13.97
CA TYR A 5 -12.43 20.50 13.76
C TYR A 5 -11.15 21.15 14.31
N LYS A 6 -11.02 21.14 15.63
CA LYS A 6 -9.78 21.49 16.31
C LYS A 6 -8.72 20.49 15.89
N ASN A 7 -7.72 20.97 15.14
CA ASN A 7 -6.43 20.33 14.86
C ASN A 7 -6.53 18.81 14.67
N MET A 8 -6.93 18.36 13.49
CA MET A 8 -6.68 16.97 13.12
C MET A 8 -5.17 16.79 13.13
N ASP A 9 -4.71 15.94 14.00
CA ASP A 9 -3.34 15.46 14.07
C ASP A 9 -2.90 14.99 12.68
N GLU A 10 -1.86 15.61 12.11
CA GLU A 10 -1.34 15.25 10.80
C GLU A 10 -0.77 13.83 10.86
N LEU A 11 -1.09 13.01 9.88
CA LEU A 11 -0.45 11.70 9.72
C LEU A 11 0.98 11.91 9.24
N GLU A 12 1.96 11.42 9.98
CA GLU A 12 3.35 11.42 9.54
C GLU A 12 3.83 10.00 9.27
N ILE A 13 4.41 9.77 8.08
CA ILE A 13 5.01 8.49 7.69
C ILE A 13 6.39 8.80 7.10
N ALA A 14 7.44 8.22 7.67
CA ALA A 14 8.83 8.40 7.22
C ALA A 14 9.22 9.88 7.04
N GLY A 15 8.82 10.74 7.99
CA GLY A 15 9.10 12.18 7.97
C GLY A 15 8.24 13.00 7.01
N LYS A 16 7.34 12.36 6.23
CA LYS A 16 6.40 13.03 5.35
C LYS A 16 5.03 13.18 6.01
N LYS A 17 4.49 14.40 5.97
CA LYS A 17 3.19 14.74 6.55
C LYS A 17 2.07 14.65 5.53
N PHE A 18 0.94 14.09 5.96
CA PHE A 18 -0.29 13.93 5.18
C PHE A 18 -1.47 14.50 5.94
N LYS A 19 -2.30 15.27 5.24
CA LYS A 19 -3.58 15.77 5.77
C LYS A 19 -4.68 14.72 5.69
N SER A 20 -4.60 13.84 4.69
CA SER A 20 -5.53 12.73 4.51
C SER A 20 -4.98 11.45 5.12
N ARG A 21 -5.80 10.75 5.91
CA ARG A 21 -5.49 9.40 6.41
C ARG A 21 -5.96 8.29 5.46
N LEU A 22 -6.57 8.67 4.32
CA LEU A 22 -7.07 7.71 3.34
C LEU A 22 -6.01 7.47 2.26
N ILE A 23 -5.65 6.20 2.08
CA ILE A 23 -4.85 5.71 0.96
C ILE A 23 -5.81 4.99 0.00
N THR A 24 -5.87 5.42 -1.26
CA THR A 24 -6.73 4.81 -2.28
C THR A 24 -5.92 3.93 -3.23
N GLY A 25 -6.61 2.97 -3.86
CA GLY A 25 -6.02 2.12 -4.89
C GLY A 25 -6.56 2.47 -6.28
N THR A 26 -5.89 1.95 -7.31
CA THR A 26 -6.22 2.18 -8.71
C THR A 26 -7.03 1.05 -9.35
N GLY A 27 -7.28 -0.04 -8.62
CA GLY A 27 -7.94 -1.22 -9.15
C GLY A 27 -9.47 -1.12 -9.23
N LYS A 28 -10.06 -1.86 -10.20
CA LYS A 28 -11.52 -2.09 -10.34
C LYS A 28 -12.36 -0.86 -10.70
N HIS A 29 -11.78 0.24 -11.15
CA HIS A 29 -12.54 1.33 -11.77
C HIS A 29 -12.96 0.93 -13.18
N LYS A 30 -14.14 1.38 -13.63
CA LYS A 30 -14.67 1.07 -14.96
C LYS A 30 -13.84 1.70 -16.09
N ASN A 31 -13.28 2.85 -15.82
CA ASN A 31 -12.48 3.63 -16.76
C ASN A 31 -11.62 4.66 -16.03
N SER A 32 -10.72 5.30 -16.75
CA SER A 32 -9.79 6.31 -16.22
C SER A 32 -10.49 7.53 -15.63
N LYS A 33 -11.65 7.92 -16.16
CA LYS A 33 -12.41 9.06 -15.65
C LYS A 33 -13.02 8.77 -14.28
N ASP A 34 -13.55 7.56 -14.08
CA ASP A 34 -14.08 7.13 -12.77
C ASP A 34 -12.97 7.06 -11.72
N LEU A 35 -11.76 6.59 -12.11
CA LEU A 35 -10.59 6.62 -11.25
C LEU A 35 -10.24 8.05 -10.84
N GLN A 36 -10.11 8.98 -11.79
CA GLN A 36 -9.79 10.38 -11.50
C GLN A 36 -10.83 11.02 -10.58
N ASN A 37 -12.12 10.83 -10.87
CA ASN A 37 -13.21 11.35 -10.05
C ASN A 37 -13.15 10.79 -8.61
N SER A 38 -12.86 9.51 -8.46
CA SER A 38 -12.70 8.86 -7.15
C SER A 38 -11.53 9.46 -6.35
N ILE A 39 -10.39 9.66 -7.00
CA ILE A 39 -9.21 10.27 -6.39
C ILE A 39 -9.52 11.70 -5.92
N ILE A 40 -10.16 12.51 -6.76
CA ILE A 40 -10.53 13.90 -6.43
C ILE A 40 -11.53 13.91 -5.26
N ALA A 41 -12.58 13.10 -5.34
CA ALA A 41 -13.63 13.05 -4.31
C ALA A 41 -13.12 12.56 -2.96
N SER A 42 -12.19 11.61 -2.95
CA SER A 42 -11.61 11.03 -1.72
C SER A 42 -10.66 11.97 -0.99
N LYS A 43 -10.13 13.00 -1.66
CA LYS A 43 -9.09 13.90 -1.15
C LYS A 43 -7.86 13.14 -0.63
N THR A 44 -7.60 11.97 -1.17
CA THR A 44 -6.39 11.20 -0.84
C THR A 44 -5.13 11.95 -1.28
N GLU A 45 -4.03 11.75 -0.56
CA GLU A 45 -2.71 12.29 -0.93
C GLU A 45 -1.74 11.18 -1.31
N MET A 46 -2.13 9.91 -1.09
CA MET A 46 -1.34 8.73 -1.44
C MET A 46 -2.19 7.71 -2.20
N ILE A 47 -1.65 7.21 -3.31
CA ILE A 47 -2.35 6.28 -4.20
C ILE A 47 -1.50 5.03 -4.40
N THR A 48 -2.05 3.85 -4.05
CA THR A 48 -1.34 2.58 -4.27
C THR A 48 -1.60 2.02 -5.66
N VAL A 49 -0.53 1.53 -6.29
CA VAL A 49 -0.51 1.03 -7.67
C VAL A 49 0.12 -0.37 -7.71
N ALA A 50 -0.59 -1.33 -8.28
CA ALA A 50 -0.04 -2.66 -8.52
C ALA A 50 0.84 -2.65 -9.78
N ILE A 51 2.15 -2.76 -9.59
CA ILE A 51 3.13 -2.68 -10.70
C ILE A 51 2.90 -3.75 -11.76
N ARG A 52 2.55 -4.98 -11.37
CA ARG A 52 2.26 -6.06 -12.33
C ARG A 52 1.04 -5.81 -13.23
N ARG A 53 0.21 -4.81 -12.92
CA ARG A 53 -0.95 -4.43 -13.74
C ARG A 53 -0.66 -3.29 -14.71
N ILE A 54 0.55 -2.76 -14.69
CA ILE A 54 0.97 -1.74 -15.63
C ILE A 54 1.37 -2.47 -16.91
N ASP A 55 0.57 -2.31 -17.95
CA ASP A 55 0.88 -2.83 -19.29
C ASP A 55 1.84 -1.87 -19.98
N PHE A 56 3.12 -2.24 -19.99
CA PHE A 56 4.18 -1.45 -20.63
C PHE A 56 4.20 -1.63 -22.16
N GLU A 57 3.48 -2.65 -22.69
CA GLU A 57 3.49 -2.98 -24.11
C GLU A 57 2.31 -2.37 -24.88
N ASN A 58 1.20 -2.05 -24.20
CA ASN A 58 -0.01 -1.50 -24.80
C ASN A 58 -0.02 0.02 -24.76
N LEU A 59 0.66 0.65 -25.69
CA LEU A 59 0.70 2.11 -25.88
C LEU A 59 -0.65 2.73 -26.29
N ASN A 60 -1.68 1.93 -26.59
CA ASN A 60 -2.98 2.38 -27.06
C ASN A 60 -4.03 2.61 -25.96
N GLU A 61 -3.87 2.03 -24.78
CA GLU A 61 -4.63 2.41 -23.59
C GLU A 61 -3.75 3.36 -22.77
N LYS A 62 -4.25 4.57 -22.49
CA LYS A 62 -3.54 5.51 -21.61
C LYS A 62 -3.11 4.75 -20.37
N ASN A 63 -1.81 4.57 -20.22
CA ASN A 63 -1.22 3.88 -19.09
C ASN A 63 -1.80 4.50 -17.80
N LEU A 64 -2.18 3.68 -16.85
CA LEU A 64 -2.77 4.12 -15.59
C LEU A 64 -1.90 5.20 -14.90
N LEU A 65 -0.58 5.15 -15.11
CA LEU A 65 0.37 6.14 -14.62
C LEU A 65 0.21 7.51 -15.31
N GLU A 66 -0.25 7.56 -16.55
CA GLU A 66 -0.43 8.83 -17.30
C GLU A 66 -1.72 9.57 -16.92
N VAL A 67 -2.65 8.86 -16.29
CA VAL A 67 -3.95 9.41 -15.90
C VAL A 67 -3.90 10.15 -14.58
N ILE A 68 -2.90 9.87 -13.75
CA ILE A 68 -2.74 10.42 -12.41
C ILE A 68 -1.62 11.47 -12.44
N ASP A 69 -1.90 12.63 -11.89
CA ASP A 69 -0.92 13.71 -11.70
C ASP A 69 0.01 13.36 -10.53
N TRP A 70 1.14 12.74 -10.82
CA TRP A 70 2.12 12.30 -9.82
C TRP A 70 2.91 13.44 -9.16
N ASP A 71 2.83 14.64 -9.68
CA ASP A 71 3.36 15.82 -8.99
C ASP A 71 2.47 16.20 -7.79
N LYS A 72 1.21 15.85 -7.87
CA LYS A 72 0.21 16.13 -6.84
C LYS A 72 0.03 15.00 -5.83
N TYR A 73 0.16 13.75 -6.26
CA TYR A 73 -0.12 12.57 -5.43
C TYR A 73 1.14 11.75 -5.17
N ASN A 74 1.24 11.21 -3.96
CA ASN A 74 2.31 10.27 -3.65
C ASN A 74 1.99 8.90 -4.20
N ILE A 75 2.85 8.39 -5.06
CA ILE A 75 2.75 7.01 -5.51
C ILE A 75 3.22 6.05 -4.42
N LEU A 76 2.42 5.02 -4.16
CA LEU A 76 2.76 3.88 -3.32
C LEU A 76 2.67 2.61 -4.17
N PRO A 77 3.72 2.23 -4.89
CA PRO A 77 3.74 0.97 -5.62
C PRO A 77 3.52 -0.20 -4.68
N ASN A 78 2.93 -1.30 -5.15
CA ASN A 78 2.77 -2.51 -4.37
C ASN A 78 3.23 -3.76 -5.11
N THR A 79 3.54 -4.81 -4.35
CA THR A 79 4.02 -6.08 -4.86
C THR A 79 2.92 -7.12 -5.03
N ALA A 80 1.67 -6.67 -5.26
CA ALA A 80 0.51 -7.55 -5.44
C ALA A 80 0.78 -8.62 -6.52
N GLY A 81 0.47 -9.87 -6.17
CA GLY A 81 0.72 -11.04 -7.01
C GLY A 81 2.04 -11.75 -6.72
N SER A 82 2.89 -11.23 -5.85
CA SER A 82 4.07 -11.93 -5.36
C SER A 82 3.68 -13.03 -4.38
N LYS A 83 4.20 -14.23 -4.59
CA LYS A 83 3.91 -15.40 -3.75
C LYS A 83 5.02 -15.71 -2.74
N THR A 84 6.22 -15.20 -3.00
CA THR A 84 7.40 -15.39 -2.15
C THR A 84 8.07 -14.06 -1.82
N ALA A 85 8.95 -14.07 -0.83
CA ALA A 85 9.76 -12.91 -0.47
C ALA A 85 10.63 -12.44 -1.64
N GLU A 86 11.24 -13.36 -2.39
CA GLU A 86 12.10 -13.06 -3.54
C GLU A 86 11.31 -12.35 -4.65
N GLU A 87 10.09 -12.84 -4.96
CA GLU A 87 9.23 -12.21 -5.95
C GLU A 87 8.82 -10.79 -5.52
N ALA A 88 8.53 -10.60 -4.22
CA ALA A 88 8.19 -9.28 -3.68
C ALA A 88 9.38 -8.30 -3.78
N VAL A 89 10.58 -8.75 -3.41
CA VAL A 89 11.82 -7.96 -3.53
C VAL A 89 12.10 -7.60 -4.99
N TYR A 90 11.99 -8.55 -5.90
CA TYR A 90 12.16 -8.30 -7.33
C TYR A 90 11.17 -7.26 -7.85
N THR A 91 9.87 -7.43 -7.53
CA THR A 91 8.81 -6.50 -7.93
C THR A 91 9.02 -5.10 -7.35
N ALA A 92 9.49 -5.00 -6.09
CA ALA A 92 9.78 -3.72 -5.46
C ALA A 92 10.93 -2.97 -6.15
N ASN A 93 12.02 -3.66 -6.53
CA ASN A 93 13.12 -3.06 -7.27
C ASN A 93 12.67 -2.59 -8.65
N LEU A 94 11.89 -3.38 -9.37
CA LEU A 94 11.29 -2.97 -10.64
C LEU A 94 10.39 -1.73 -10.47
N ALA A 95 9.58 -1.70 -9.40
CA ALA A 95 8.74 -0.54 -9.07
C ALA A 95 9.55 0.74 -8.90
N ARG A 96 10.68 0.67 -8.20
CA ARG A 96 11.59 1.81 -8.01
C ARG A 96 12.19 2.29 -9.32
N GLU A 97 12.61 1.40 -10.18
CA GLU A 97 13.15 1.75 -11.49
C GLU A 97 12.12 2.47 -12.37
N VAL A 98 10.87 2.00 -12.34
CA VAL A 98 9.79 2.55 -13.18
C VAL A 98 9.24 3.87 -12.64
N THR A 99 9.12 3.99 -11.31
CA THR A 99 8.43 5.13 -10.70
C THR A 99 9.37 6.18 -10.10
N GLY A 100 10.63 5.84 -9.89
CA GLY A 100 11.58 6.66 -9.13
C GLY A 100 11.27 6.75 -7.63
N SER A 101 10.25 6.03 -7.14
CA SER A 101 9.81 6.07 -5.75
C SER A 101 10.52 5.02 -4.91
N ASN A 102 10.99 5.41 -3.71
CA ASN A 102 11.47 4.47 -2.69
C ASN A 102 10.35 3.94 -1.78
N TRP A 103 9.12 4.45 -1.92
CA TRP A 103 7.98 3.95 -1.17
C TRP A 103 7.49 2.64 -1.77
N ILE A 104 7.16 1.67 -0.91
CA ILE A 104 6.67 0.38 -1.37
C ILE A 104 5.70 -0.25 -0.36
N LYS A 105 4.54 -0.69 -0.84
CA LYS A 105 3.63 -1.54 -0.08
C LYS A 105 3.96 -2.99 -0.38
N ILE A 106 4.37 -3.74 0.65
CA ILE A 106 4.74 -5.15 0.50
C ILE A 106 3.53 -6.05 0.70
N GLU A 107 3.32 -6.90 -0.28
CA GLU A 107 2.34 -7.99 -0.26
C GLU A 107 3.06 -9.28 -0.68
N VAL A 108 3.09 -10.27 0.22
CA VAL A 108 3.51 -11.65 -0.07
C VAL A 108 2.32 -12.55 0.18
N ILE A 109 1.70 -13.03 -0.89
CA ILE A 109 0.42 -13.75 -0.86
C ILE A 109 0.55 -15.07 -1.61
N PRO A 110 0.88 -16.19 -0.92
CA PRO A 110 1.09 -17.49 -1.55
C PRO A 110 -0.18 -18.05 -2.20
N ASP A 111 -1.35 -17.82 -1.57
CA ASP A 111 -2.63 -18.30 -2.06
C ASP A 111 -3.52 -17.14 -2.55
N PRO A 112 -3.68 -17.00 -3.89
CA PRO A 112 -4.48 -15.94 -4.47
C PRO A 112 -5.99 -16.10 -4.24
N LYS A 113 -6.45 -17.25 -3.73
CA LYS A 113 -7.86 -17.50 -3.42
C LYS A 113 -8.31 -16.74 -2.18
N TYR A 114 -7.49 -16.73 -1.13
CA TYR A 114 -7.83 -16.12 0.15
C TYR A 114 -7.21 -14.74 0.36
N LEU A 115 -6.18 -14.40 -0.40
CA LEU A 115 -5.47 -13.13 -0.35
C LEU A 115 -4.91 -12.79 1.05
N LEU A 116 -4.55 -13.83 1.82
CA LEU A 116 -3.95 -13.68 3.13
C LEU A 116 -2.42 -13.53 3.00
N PRO A 117 -1.81 -12.60 3.75
CA PRO A 117 -0.37 -12.37 3.70
C PRO A 117 0.39 -13.48 4.44
N ASP A 118 1.51 -13.91 3.88
CA ASP A 118 2.47 -14.80 4.52
C ASP A 118 3.30 -14.00 5.55
N PRO A 119 3.23 -14.30 6.84
CA PRO A 119 3.97 -13.55 7.86
C PRO A 119 5.49 -13.70 7.74
N ILE A 120 5.97 -14.90 7.37
CA ILE A 120 7.41 -15.20 7.26
C ILE A 120 7.98 -14.53 6.02
N GLY A 121 7.38 -14.77 4.86
CA GLY A 121 7.82 -14.16 3.61
C GLY A 121 7.70 -12.64 3.62
N THR A 122 6.70 -12.07 4.30
CA THR A 122 6.57 -10.63 4.48
C THR A 122 7.72 -10.06 5.31
N LEU A 123 8.05 -10.67 6.45
CA LEU A 123 9.16 -10.22 7.30
C LEU A 123 10.49 -10.28 6.56
N GLU A 124 10.76 -11.38 5.85
CA GLU A 124 11.98 -11.58 5.07
C GLU A 124 12.12 -10.57 3.91
N ALA A 125 11.03 -10.30 3.17
CA ALA A 125 11.02 -9.29 2.11
C ALA A 125 11.27 -7.89 2.67
N CYS A 126 10.61 -7.54 3.78
CA CYS A 126 10.75 -6.24 4.42
C CYS A 126 12.17 -5.99 4.91
N GLU A 127 12.81 -6.95 5.57
CA GLU A 127 14.20 -6.82 6.04
C GLU A 127 15.16 -6.53 4.87
N LYS A 128 15.02 -7.27 3.76
CA LYS A 128 15.84 -7.05 2.55
C LYS A 128 15.62 -5.66 1.97
N LEU A 129 14.38 -5.17 1.93
CA LEU A 129 14.04 -3.90 1.29
C LEU A 129 14.37 -2.68 2.18
N VAL A 130 14.22 -2.77 3.50
CA VAL A 130 14.69 -1.74 4.43
C VAL A 130 16.20 -1.54 4.28
N ASN A 131 16.97 -2.64 4.21
CA ASN A 131 18.42 -2.58 3.96
C ASN A 131 18.80 -2.00 2.59
N GLN A 132 17.85 -1.95 1.64
CA GLN A 132 18.00 -1.28 0.34
C GLN A 132 17.48 0.15 0.32
N ASN A 133 17.20 0.75 1.49
CA ASN A 133 16.67 2.10 1.67
C ASN A 133 15.28 2.33 1.06
N PHE A 134 14.42 1.32 1.05
CA PHE A 134 13.00 1.51 0.79
C PHE A 134 12.27 2.02 2.04
N ILE A 135 11.24 2.83 1.82
CA ILE A 135 10.23 3.17 2.81
C ILE A 135 9.14 2.10 2.71
N VAL A 136 9.17 1.13 3.63
CA VAL A 136 8.41 -0.11 3.54
C VAL A 136 7.12 -0.03 4.37
N LEU A 137 5.99 -0.36 3.73
CA LEU A 137 4.65 -0.44 4.31
C LEU A 137 4.10 -1.86 4.08
N PRO A 138 4.30 -2.83 4.99
CA PRO A 138 3.86 -4.20 4.79
C PRO A 138 2.37 -4.41 5.06
N TYR A 139 1.71 -5.17 4.19
CA TYR A 139 0.38 -5.74 4.41
C TYR A 139 0.52 -7.02 5.23
N ILE A 140 -0.18 -7.09 6.36
CA ILE A 140 -0.10 -8.18 7.33
C ILE A 140 -1.48 -8.63 7.81
N SER A 141 -1.57 -9.85 8.32
CA SER A 141 -2.64 -10.23 9.25
C SER A 141 -2.51 -9.41 10.54
N PRO A 142 -3.59 -9.17 11.29
CA PRO A 142 -3.56 -8.36 12.50
C PRO A 142 -2.85 -9.10 13.65
N ASP A 143 -1.55 -9.23 13.56
CA ASP A 143 -0.66 -9.88 14.53
C ASP A 143 0.25 -8.84 15.18
N PRO A 144 0.03 -8.48 16.46
CA PRO A 144 0.83 -7.50 17.18
C PRO A 144 2.31 -7.88 17.32
N VAL A 145 2.62 -9.19 17.40
CA VAL A 145 4.00 -9.66 17.52
C VAL A 145 4.75 -9.45 16.20
N LEU A 146 4.12 -9.80 15.07
CA LEU A 146 4.68 -9.54 13.75
C LEU A 146 4.83 -8.03 13.51
N ALA A 147 3.81 -7.24 13.86
CA ALA A 147 3.84 -5.78 13.74
C ALA A 147 5.07 -5.19 14.46
N LYS A 148 5.34 -5.62 15.71
CA LYS A 148 6.51 -5.18 16.45
C LYS A 148 7.82 -5.58 15.80
N ARG A 149 7.93 -6.80 15.26
CA ARG A 149 9.14 -7.25 14.53
C ARG A 149 9.39 -6.41 13.28
N LEU A 150 8.33 -6.05 12.56
CA LEU A 150 8.42 -5.21 11.37
C LEU A 150 8.85 -3.77 11.71
N GLU A 151 8.37 -3.22 12.82
CA GLU A 151 8.85 -1.95 13.35
C GLU A 151 10.34 -2.03 13.71
N ASP A 152 10.76 -3.07 14.43
CA ASP A 152 12.14 -3.25 14.89
C ASP A 152 13.16 -3.37 13.74
N ILE A 153 12.77 -3.93 12.60
CA ILE A 153 13.62 -3.96 11.40
C ILE A 153 13.59 -2.67 10.56
N GLY A 154 12.75 -1.67 10.94
CA GLY A 154 12.73 -0.36 10.33
C GLY A 154 11.64 -0.14 9.28
N CYS A 155 10.56 -0.93 9.26
CA CYS A 155 9.39 -0.60 8.44
C CYS A 155 8.77 0.72 8.90
N ALA A 156 8.34 1.54 7.93
CA ALA A 156 7.79 2.87 8.21
C ALA A 156 6.39 2.83 8.83
N THR A 157 5.63 1.79 8.54
CA THR A 157 4.29 1.49 9.10
C THR A 157 4.07 -0.01 9.09
N VAL A 158 2.90 -0.44 9.62
CA VAL A 158 2.28 -1.72 9.34
C VAL A 158 0.85 -1.50 8.84
N MET A 159 0.37 -2.37 7.96
CA MET A 159 -0.97 -2.28 7.35
C MET A 159 -1.77 -3.56 7.66
N PRO A 160 -2.27 -3.71 8.91
CA PRO A 160 -3.04 -4.89 9.28
C PRO A 160 -4.39 -4.91 8.56
N LEU A 161 -4.79 -6.07 8.05
CA LEU A 161 -6.12 -6.24 7.48
C LEU A 161 -7.21 -6.10 8.57
N GLY A 162 -8.29 -5.38 8.28
CA GLY A 162 -9.46 -5.31 9.16
C GLY A 162 -10.36 -6.53 9.02
N SER A 163 -10.42 -7.10 7.82
CA SER A 163 -11.13 -8.34 7.44
C SER A 163 -10.53 -8.89 6.17
N PRO A 164 -10.75 -10.16 5.82
CA PRO A 164 -10.29 -10.72 4.55
C PRO A 164 -10.78 -9.89 3.36
N ILE A 165 -9.89 -9.66 2.39
CA ILE A 165 -10.18 -8.87 1.19
C ILE A 165 -11.40 -9.44 0.46
N GLY A 166 -12.37 -8.58 0.13
CA GLY A 166 -13.59 -8.97 -0.59
C GLY A 166 -14.69 -9.57 0.28
N SER A 167 -14.50 -9.72 1.60
CA SER A 167 -15.51 -10.30 2.50
C SER A 167 -16.68 -9.34 2.81
N GLY A 168 -16.46 -8.03 2.76
CA GLY A 168 -17.47 -7.03 3.14
C GLY A 168 -17.79 -6.98 4.64
N ASN A 169 -16.99 -7.62 5.49
CA ASN A 169 -17.29 -7.81 6.92
C ASN A 169 -16.90 -6.61 7.83
N GLY A 170 -16.49 -5.49 7.26
CA GLY A 170 -16.04 -4.34 8.06
C GLY A 170 -14.72 -4.62 8.79
N VAL A 171 -14.60 -4.24 10.07
CA VAL A 171 -13.38 -4.43 10.88
C VAL A 171 -13.63 -5.53 11.91
N LEU A 172 -13.29 -6.78 11.57
CA LEU A 172 -13.38 -7.91 12.50
C LEU A 172 -12.22 -7.97 13.50
N ALA A 173 -11.04 -7.50 13.10
CA ALA A 173 -9.81 -7.55 13.89
C ALA A 173 -9.58 -6.27 14.72
N LEU A 174 -10.64 -5.68 15.26
CA LEU A 174 -10.57 -4.39 15.95
C LEU A 174 -9.69 -4.45 17.20
N GLU A 175 -9.76 -5.53 17.96
CA GLU A 175 -9.02 -5.63 19.23
C GLU A 175 -7.52 -5.83 18.99
N GLU A 176 -7.14 -6.64 17.99
CA GLU A 176 -5.75 -6.82 17.59
C GLU A 176 -5.16 -5.51 17.03
N ILE A 177 -5.93 -4.77 16.23
CA ILE A 177 -5.51 -3.47 15.68
C ILE A 177 -5.30 -2.43 16.80
N LYS A 178 -6.08 -2.47 17.88
CA LYS A 178 -5.88 -1.59 19.04
C LYS A 178 -4.61 -1.92 19.82
N ILE A 179 -4.16 -3.17 19.78
CA ILE A 179 -2.92 -3.61 20.45
C ILE A 179 -1.70 -3.18 19.61
N ILE A 180 -1.81 -3.23 18.28
CA ILE A 180 -0.79 -2.76 17.33
C ILE A 180 -0.60 -1.25 17.48
#